data_b2444c243ff1f79b0d70bcd3cd2c9fff
#
_entry.id   b2444c243ff1f79b0d70bcd3cd2c9fff
#
_cell.length_a   1.000
_cell.length_b   1.000
_cell.length_c   1.000
_cell.angle_alpha   90.00
_cell.angle_beta   90.00
_cell.angle_gamma   90.00
#
_symmetry.space_group_name_H-M   'P 1'
#
loop_
_entity.id
_entity.type
_entity.pdbx_description
1 polymer ?
#
loop_
_entity_poly.entity_id
_entity_poly.type
_entity_poly.pdbx_seq_one_letter_code
_entity_poly.pdbx_strand_id
1 'polypeptide(L)'
;MIPISFEYVDTSYELDYFHPERSEAVDVKHFVSILEVFKHHYTGELMYKVREDYVEPCGVPVSREYILTETAILDMLRDRID
;
A
#
# COMPACT_ATOMS: atom_id res chain seq x y z
N MET A 1 17.51 -4.42 2.21
CA MET A 1 17.21 -3.43 3.26
C MET A 1 15.85 -2.81 3.02
N ILE A 2 15.03 -2.75 4.07
CA ILE A 2 13.71 -2.13 3.98
C ILE A 2 13.81 -0.67 4.39
N PRO A 3 13.42 0.29 3.53
CA PRO A 3 13.47 1.71 3.89
C PRO A 3 12.38 2.05 4.92
N ILE A 4 12.57 3.16 5.63
CA ILE A 4 11.61 3.65 6.64
C ILE A 4 10.28 4.04 5.98
N SER A 5 10.34 4.54 4.76
CA SER A 5 9.16 4.89 3.97
C SER A 5 9.44 4.65 2.49
N PHE A 6 8.38 4.37 1.75
CA PHE A 6 8.48 4.17 0.31
C PHE A 6 7.15 4.47 -0.37
N GLU A 7 7.21 4.65 -1.67
CA GLU A 7 6.03 4.84 -2.51
C GLU A 7 5.87 3.66 -3.43
N TYR A 8 4.64 3.32 -3.76
CA TYR A 8 4.36 2.39 -4.85
C TYR A 8 3.12 2.85 -5.61
N VAL A 9 2.98 2.37 -6.83
CA VAL A 9 1.84 2.70 -7.68
C VAL A 9 0.95 1.48 -7.81
N ASP A 10 -0.34 1.67 -7.57
CA ASP A 10 -1.34 0.63 -7.78
C ASP A 10 -2.39 1.17 -8.75
N THR A 11 -2.96 0.28 -9.54
CA THR A 11 -3.97 0.66 -10.53
C THR A 11 -5.35 0.49 -9.94
N SER A 12 -6.12 1.58 -9.94
CA SER A 12 -7.52 1.58 -9.53
C SER A 12 -8.39 1.88 -10.73
N TYR A 13 -9.64 1.46 -10.66
CA TYR A 13 -10.60 1.74 -11.71
C TYR A 13 -11.58 2.78 -11.23
N GLU A 14 -11.69 3.89 -11.97
CA GLU A 14 -12.70 4.89 -11.73
C GLU A 14 -13.97 4.45 -12.45
N LEU A 15 -15.03 4.19 -11.68
CA LEU A 15 -16.29 3.72 -12.21
C LEU A 15 -17.19 4.88 -12.61
N ASP A 16 -17.66 4.87 -13.85
CA ASP A 16 -18.74 5.72 -14.28
C ASP A 16 -20.05 4.93 -14.10
N TYR A 17 -20.83 5.30 -13.11
CA TYR A 17 -22.09 4.59 -12.79
C TYR A 17 -23.12 4.66 -13.91
N PHE A 18 -23.08 5.71 -14.73
CA PHE A 18 -24.01 5.88 -15.84
C PHE A 18 -23.53 5.19 -17.11
N HIS A 19 -22.22 5.03 -17.25
CA HIS A 19 -21.58 4.43 -18.41
C HIS A 19 -20.45 3.50 -17.96
N PRO A 20 -20.77 2.31 -17.42
CA PRO A 20 -19.73 1.39 -16.90
C PRO A 20 -18.66 1.04 -17.94
N GLU A 21 -19.01 1.09 -19.22
CA GLU A 21 -18.07 0.84 -20.31
C GLU A 21 -16.99 1.91 -20.46
N ARG A 22 -17.16 3.05 -19.78
CA ARG A 22 -16.19 4.15 -19.77
C ARG A 22 -15.29 4.16 -18.55
N SER A 23 -15.32 3.08 -17.77
CA SER A 23 -14.43 2.95 -16.62
C SER A 23 -12.98 2.98 -17.09
N GLU A 24 -12.17 3.83 -16.46
CA GLU A 24 -10.77 4.01 -16.81
C GLU A 24 -9.86 3.51 -15.69
N ALA A 25 -8.73 2.92 -16.10
CA ALA A 25 -7.68 2.55 -15.16
C ALA A 25 -6.90 3.80 -14.80
N VAL A 26 -6.75 4.07 -13.50
CA VAL A 26 -6.02 5.23 -12.98
C VAL A 26 -4.93 4.73 -12.05
N ASP A 27 -3.70 5.21 -12.27
CA ASP A 27 -2.59 4.90 -11.40
C ASP A 27 -2.66 5.78 -10.15
N VAL A 28 -2.67 5.13 -8.99
CA VAL A 28 -2.74 5.81 -7.70
C VAL A 28 -1.43 5.57 -6.95
N LYS A 29 -0.80 6.66 -6.53
CA LYS A 29 0.45 6.59 -5.77
C LYS A 29 0.12 6.40 -4.29
N HIS A 30 0.71 5.37 -3.70
CA HIS A 30 0.54 5.04 -2.29
C HIS A 30 1.84 5.32 -1.53
N PHE A 31 1.71 5.95 -0.37
CA PHE A 31 2.83 6.17 0.54
C PHE A 31 2.74 5.21 1.70
N VAL A 32 3.80 4.46 1.94
CA VAL A 32 3.88 3.54 3.06
C VAL A 32 4.98 4.00 4.00
N SER A 33 4.65 4.15 5.26
CA SER A 33 5.61 4.52 6.32
C SER A 33 5.66 3.41 7.35
N ILE A 34 6.86 3.00 7.74
CA ILE A 34 7.04 2.01 8.78
C ILE A 34 7.05 2.72 10.13
N LEU A 35 6.06 2.41 10.95
CA LEU A 35 5.89 3.02 12.27
C LEU A 35 6.62 2.26 13.36
N GLU A 36 6.65 0.92 13.26
CA GLU A 36 7.22 0.08 14.29
C GLU A 36 7.65 -1.25 13.68
N VAL A 37 8.74 -1.81 14.20
CA VAL A 37 9.22 -3.14 13.86
C VAL A 37 9.28 -3.95 15.15
N PHE A 38 8.68 -5.14 15.15
CA PHE A 38 8.66 -5.99 16.33
C PHE A 38 8.72 -7.45 15.92
N LYS A 39 9.08 -8.31 16.86
CA LYS A 39 9.09 -9.77 16.63
C LYS A 39 7.74 -10.35 17.02
N HIS A 40 7.22 -11.22 16.18
CA HIS A 40 6.03 -11.98 16.51
C HIS A 40 6.30 -12.85 17.76
N HIS A 41 5.37 -12.79 18.70
CA HIS A 41 5.53 -13.41 20.00
C HIS A 41 5.78 -14.91 19.95
N TYR A 42 5.10 -15.63 19.05
CA TYR A 42 5.20 -17.08 18.97
C TYR A 42 6.18 -17.59 17.92
N THR A 43 6.31 -16.90 16.80
CA THR A 43 7.12 -17.37 15.67
C THR A 43 8.50 -16.75 15.62
N GLY A 44 8.73 -15.63 16.30
CA GLY A 44 9.98 -14.86 16.22
C GLY A 44 10.17 -14.13 14.90
N GLU A 45 9.19 -14.18 14.01
CA GLU A 45 9.23 -13.49 12.72
C GLU A 45 9.14 -11.98 12.91
N LEU A 46 9.90 -11.24 12.09
CA LEU A 46 9.82 -9.77 12.11
C LEU A 46 8.51 -9.30 11.50
N MET A 47 7.82 -8.44 12.24
CA MET A 47 6.56 -7.84 11.84
C MET A 47 6.73 -6.34 11.74
N TYR A 48 6.03 -5.73 10.80
CA TYR A 48 6.12 -4.31 10.50
C TYR A 48 4.75 -3.68 10.61
N LYS A 49 4.61 -2.74 11.54
CA LYS A 49 3.42 -1.92 11.62
C LYS A 49 3.62 -0.76 10.66
N VAL A 50 2.71 -0.62 9.69
CA VAL A 50 2.83 0.37 8.63
C VAL A 50 1.59 1.25 8.56
N ARG A 51 1.78 2.45 8.05
CA ARG A 51 0.70 3.37 7.71
C ARG A 51 0.76 3.59 6.21
N GLU A 52 -0.37 3.40 5.55
CA GLU A 52 -0.51 3.63 4.11
C GLU A 52 -1.42 4.82 3.88
N ASP A 53 -0.94 5.79 3.10
CA ASP A 53 -1.68 6.99 2.73
C ASP A 53 -1.78 7.09 1.21
N TYR A 54 -2.98 7.36 0.72
CA TYR A 54 -3.20 7.60 -0.69
C TYR A 54 -4.46 8.42 -0.89
N VAL A 55 -4.63 8.95 -2.10
CA VAL A 55 -5.84 9.67 -2.50
C VAL A 55 -6.51 8.87 -3.60
N GLU A 56 -7.77 8.53 -3.39
CA GLU A 56 -8.56 7.83 -4.40
C GLU A 56 -8.78 8.70 -5.64
N PRO A 57 -9.04 8.10 -6.82
CA PRO A 57 -9.30 8.88 -8.04
C PRO A 57 -10.39 9.92 -7.88
N CYS A 58 -11.38 9.66 -7.01
CA CYS A 58 -12.47 10.62 -6.72
C CYS A 58 -12.03 11.78 -5.82
N GLY A 59 -10.78 11.79 -5.32
CA GLY A 59 -10.24 12.86 -4.49
C GLY A 59 -10.35 12.63 -2.99
N VAL A 60 -10.88 11.49 -2.56
CA VAL A 60 -11.02 11.18 -1.13
C VAL A 60 -9.68 10.66 -0.58
N PRO A 61 -9.10 11.32 0.44
CA PRO A 61 -7.89 10.80 1.06
C PRO A 61 -8.20 9.58 1.93
N VAL A 62 -7.32 8.58 1.86
CA VAL A 62 -7.43 7.36 2.64
C VAL A 62 -6.14 7.18 3.42
N SER A 63 -6.28 6.84 4.69
CA SER A 63 -5.16 6.53 5.57
C SER A 63 -5.54 5.34 6.42
N ARG A 64 -4.66 4.34 6.47
CA ARG A 64 -4.91 3.15 7.28
C ARG A 64 -3.63 2.56 7.79
N GLU A 65 -3.71 1.88 8.92
CA GLU A 65 -2.59 1.18 9.52
C GLU A 65 -2.86 -0.32 9.52
N TYR A 66 -1.82 -1.09 9.28
CA TYR A 66 -1.91 -2.54 9.31
C TYR A 66 -0.54 -3.14 9.58
N ILE A 67 -0.51 -4.46 9.78
CA ILE A 67 0.73 -5.17 10.11
C ILE A 67 1.07 -6.09 8.95
N LEU A 68 2.33 -6.03 8.52
CA LEU A 68 2.86 -6.85 7.44
C LEU A 68 4.04 -7.67 7.92
N THR A 69 4.23 -8.84 7.31
CA THR A 69 5.44 -9.62 7.47
C THR A 69 6.57 -8.99 6.65
N GLU A 70 7.81 -9.34 6.99
CA GLU A 70 8.96 -8.90 6.20
C GLU A 70 8.85 -9.35 4.74
N THR A 71 8.44 -10.59 4.52
CA THR A 71 8.25 -11.13 3.18
C THR A 71 7.23 -10.31 2.38
N ALA A 72 6.11 -9.93 3.00
CA ALA A 72 5.08 -9.12 2.35
C ALA A 72 5.61 -7.75 1.92
N ILE A 73 6.42 -7.12 2.79
CA ILE A 73 7.03 -5.82 2.45
C ILE A 73 8.04 -5.96 1.32
N LEU A 74 8.89 -6.98 1.37
CA LEU A 74 9.88 -7.22 0.33
C LEU A 74 9.23 -7.51 -1.03
N ASP A 75 8.13 -8.27 -1.04
CA ASP A 75 7.37 -8.53 -2.25
C ASP A 75 6.76 -7.23 -2.81
N MET A 76 6.24 -6.38 -1.94
CA MET A 76 5.70 -5.09 -2.32
C MET A 76 6.77 -4.20 -2.95
N LEU A 77 7.95 -4.14 -2.33
CA LEU A 77 9.07 -3.35 -2.85
C LEU A 77 9.56 -3.87 -4.20
N ARG A 78 9.62 -5.18 -4.37
CA ARG A 78 10.11 -5.79 -5.60
C ARG A 78 9.12 -5.64 -6.75
N ASP A 79 7.82 -5.84 -6.48
CA ASP A 79 6.81 -5.99 -7.53
C ASP A 79 6.10 -4.69 -7.91
N ARG A 80 6.12 -3.67 -7.03
CA ARG A 80 5.32 -2.45 -7.20
C ARG A 80 6.11 -1.16 -7.26
N ILE A 81 7.39 -1.19 -6.95
CA ILE A 81 8.24 -0.01 -6.97
C ILE A 81 9.19 -0.11 -8.16
N ASP A 82 9.18 0.91 -8.95
CA ASP A 82 10.11 1.05 -10.07
C ASP A 82 11.41 1.72 -9.63
#